data_294b3fc7e978040cbf838e4bba526014
#
_entry.id   294b3fc7e978040cbf838e4bba526014
#
_cell.length_a   1.000
_cell.length_b   1.000
_cell.length_c   1.000
_cell.angle_alpha   90.00
_cell.angle_beta   90.00
_cell.angle_gamma   90.00
#
_symmetry.space_group_name_H-M   'P 1'
#
loop_
_entity.id
_entity.type
_entity.pdbx_description
1 polymer ?
#
loop_
_entity_poly.entity_id
_entity_poly.type
_entity_poly.pdbx_seq_one_letter_code
_entity_poly.pdbx_strand_id
1 'polypeptide(L)'
;GINITVIGFTNPNIKGWLSPLLWEGMTFESLVPMAQDVVDRVKAEEKSDVVIVAIHAGTGDGDGSSIESQGLDLFKSLRGVDFVVCAHDHRPVVHKTDSICLINAGSHCRNLGFGTVTLKVEDGEIVSKTLDADLLPVDKKNVDIRMQELFHSDFEAVKAFTLKEVGELKTDLRTRDAYCGMSDYVNLIHTLSLGCTPAQISFAAPLTFNGFIEAGTLVYNDLFTIYPFENQLFVVKMTGKEIKDCLEYSYDRWINTISSADEHLLKITDAPDPRTGQKRWSFVNRSYNFDSAGGLVYDVDVTKPSGKRVIIRSLADGSPFDESAEYNVAMTSYRASGGGDILREGACIDTDRIADRVVEYYPEI
;
A
#
# COMPACT_ATOMS: atom_id res chain seq x y z
N GLY A 1 18.54 27.89 26.65
CA GLY A 1 18.04 26.57 26.24
C GLY A 1 18.23 26.38 24.74
N ILE A 2 18.07 25.17 24.25
CA ILE A 2 18.11 24.84 22.83
C ILE A 2 16.68 24.68 22.34
N ASN A 3 16.31 25.37 21.25
CA ASN A 3 15.01 25.29 20.63
C ASN A 3 15.01 24.25 19.50
N ILE A 4 14.20 23.22 19.64
CA ILE A 4 14.04 22.17 18.63
C ILE A 4 12.62 22.27 18.06
N THR A 5 12.51 22.39 16.74
CA THR A 5 11.22 22.43 16.06
C THR A 5 11.04 21.21 15.19
N VAL A 6 9.89 20.57 15.31
CA VAL A 6 9.47 19.45 14.47
C VAL A 6 8.32 19.90 13.58
N ILE A 7 8.49 19.78 12.26
CA ILE A 7 7.49 20.15 11.27
C ILE A 7 6.94 18.86 10.66
N GLY A 8 5.64 18.63 10.80
CA GLY A 8 4.97 17.44 10.25
C GLY A 8 4.31 17.72 8.91
N PHE A 9 4.51 16.82 7.95
CA PHE A 9 3.81 16.81 6.66
C PHE A 9 3.14 15.47 6.39
N THR A 10 2.07 15.49 5.62
CA THR A 10 1.45 14.28 5.09
C THR A 10 1.88 14.03 3.65
N ASN A 11 1.55 12.84 3.13
CA ASN A 11 1.85 12.47 1.75
C ASN A 11 0.96 13.26 0.78
N PRO A 12 1.50 13.89 -0.26
CA PRO A 12 0.70 14.61 -1.24
C PRO A 12 -0.13 13.70 -2.15
N ASN A 13 0.16 12.39 -2.20
CA ASN A 13 -0.58 11.41 -3.01
C ASN A 13 -1.90 10.91 -2.38
N ILE A 14 -2.43 11.59 -1.37
CA ILE A 14 -3.73 11.25 -0.76
C ILE A 14 -4.83 11.08 -1.80
N LYS A 15 -4.86 11.93 -2.84
CA LYS A 15 -5.84 11.85 -3.92
C LYS A 15 -5.77 10.56 -4.73
N GLY A 16 -4.60 9.94 -4.83
CA GLY A 16 -4.40 8.67 -5.52
C GLY A 16 -4.78 7.44 -4.69
N TRP A 17 -5.00 7.61 -3.38
CA TRP A 17 -5.27 6.50 -2.47
C TRP A 17 -6.69 6.48 -1.93
N LEU A 18 -7.25 7.67 -1.70
CA LEU A 18 -8.52 7.82 -0.99
C LEU A 18 -9.61 8.39 -1.89
N SER A 19 -10.83 7.94 -1.63
CA SER A 19 -12.03 8.49 -2.27
C SER A 19 -12.09 10.01 -2.07
N PRO A 20 -12.53 10.79 -3.09
CA PRO A 20 -12.76 12.23 -2.99
C PRO A 20 -13.60 12.66 -1.78
N LEU A 21 -14.53 11.80 -1.34
CA LEU A 21 -15.37 12.06 -0.15
C LEU A 21 -14.55 12.17 1.15
N LEU A 22 -13.38 11.54 1.23
CA LEU A 22 -12.54 11.53 2.43
C LEU A 22 -11.59 12.73 2.54
N TRP A 23 -11.43 13.49 1.46
CA TRP A 23 -10.57 14.69 1.43
C TRP A 23 -11.29 15.91 0.83
N GLU A 24 -12.62 15.87 0.79
CA GLU A 24 -13.44 17.01 0.33
C GLU A 24 -13.08 18.29 1.10
N GLY A 25 -12.90 19.39 0.37
CA GLY A 25 -12.48 20.68 0.93
C GLY A 25 -10.98 20.80 1.26
N MET A 26 -10.17 19.75 1.02
CA MET A 26 -8.71 19.80 1.18
C MET A 26 -8.01 20.06 -0.14
N THR A 27 -6.88 20.78 -0.08
CA THR A 27 -5.96 20.97 -1.20
C THR A 27 -4.61 20.34 -0.87
N PHE A 28 -3.96 19.76 -1.88
CA PHE A 28 -2.65 19.13 -1.75
C PHE A 28 -1.68 19.85 -2.70
N GLU A 29 -0.67 20.46 -2.14
CA GLU A 29 0.31 21.25 -2.87
C GLU A 29 1.60 20.45 -3.12
N SER A 30 2.45 20.97 -3.99
CA SER A 30 3.77 20.41 -4.21
C SER A 30 4.61 20.47 -2.93
N LEU A 31 5.08 19.30 -2.47
CA LEU A 31 5.66 19.15 -1.14
C LEU A 31 6.94 19.97 -0.94
N VAL A 32 7.90 19.87 -1.84
CA VAL A 32 9.25 20.46 -1.64
C VAL A 32 9.21 21.99 -1.51
N PRO A 33 8.54 22.74 -2.41
CA PRO A 33 8.41 24.19 -2.26
C PRO A 33 7.69 24.59 -0.98
N MET A 34 6.56 23.94 -0.69
CA MET A 34 5.76 24.24 0.51
C MET A 34 6.55 23.95 1.79
N ALA A 35 7.30 22.84 1.82
CA ALA A 35 8.13 22.51 2.96
C ALA A 35 9.22 23.56 3.21
N GLN A 36 9.85 24.10 2.16
CA GLN A 36 10.84 25.16 2.31
C GLN A 36 10.22 26.44 2.87
N ASP A 37 9.05 26.85 2.36
CA ASP A 37 8.35 28.03 2.84
C ASP A 37 7.99 27.93 4.34
N VAL A 38 7.53 26.73 4.78
CA VAL A 38 7.24 26.48 6.20
C VAL A 38 8.51 26.51 7.04
N VAL A 39 9.62 25.90 6.57
CA VAL A 39 10.90 25.93 7.28
C VAL A 39 11.41 27.36 7.45
N ASP A 40 11.37 28.15 6.40
CA ASP A 40 11.84 29.56 6.43
C ASP A 40 11.02 30.40 7.42
N ARG A 41 9.68 30.23 7.41
CA ARG A 41 8.79 30.91 8.37
C ARG A 41 9.09 30.48 9.81
N VAL A 42 9.16 29.19 10.09
CA VAL A 42 9.43 28.64 11.42
C VAL A 42 10.77 29.13 11.97
N LYS A 43 11.81 29.15 11.14
CA LYS A 43 13.12 29.67 11.57
C LYS A 43 13.10 31.15 11.89
N ALA A 44 12.32 31.95 11.17
CA ALA A 44 12.19 33.37 11.42
C ALA A 44 11.38 33.67 12.70
N GLU A 45 10.30 32.92 12.93
CA GLU A 45 9.36 33.15 14.03
C GLU A 45 9.83 32.49 15.34
N GLU A 46 10.28 31.22 15.28
CA GLU A 46 10.57 30.39 16.47
C GLU A 46 12.05 30.42 16.90
N LYS A 47 12.93 31.00 16.08
CA LYS A 47 14.39 31.00 16.32
C LYS A 47 14.94 29.61 16.63
N SER A 48 14.56 28.62 15.82
CA SER A 48 14.89 27.22 16.03
C SER A 48 16.38 26.96 15.82
N ASP A 49 17.01 26.31 16.80
CA ASP A 49 18.39 25.85 16.74
C ASP A 49 18.53 24.53 15.96
N VAL A 50 17.53 23.66 16.09
CA VAL A 50 17.44 22.38 15.37
C VAL A 50 16.07 22.27 14.73
N VAL A 51 16.04 21.91 13.45
CA VAL A 51 14.81 21.75 12.67
C VAL A 51 14.71 20.31 12.13
N ILE A 52 13.60 19.65 12.43
CA ILE A 52 13.30 18.29 11.99
C ILE A 52 12.05 18.33 11.11
N VAL A 53 12.15 17.82 9.89
CA VAL A 53 11.00 17.59 9.00
C VAL A 53 10.61 16.12 9.09
N ALA A 54 9.39 15.85 9.53
CA ALA A 54 8.82 14.51 9.61
C ALA A 54 7.71 14.35 8.59
N ILE A 55 7.78 13.31 7.75
CA ILE A 55 6.81 13.07 6.68
C ILE A 55 6.49 11.59 6.52
N HIS A 56 5.22 11.27 6.31
CA HIS A 56 4.80 9.93 5.87
C HIS A 56 4.89 9.83 4.34
N ALA A 57 6.10 9.81 3.79
CA ALA A 57 6.41 9.57 2.38
C ALA A 57 7.59 8.62 2.26
N GLY A 58 7.67 7.88 1.15
CA GLY A 58 8.81 7.00 0.88
C GLY A 58 10.11 7.77 0.67
N THR A 59 11.23 7.04 0.74
CA THR A 59 12.56 7.60 0.50
C THR A 59 12.67 8.16 -0.92
N GLY A 60 12.22 7.41 -1.94
CA GLY A 60 12.30 7.80 -3.36
C GLY A 60 13.73 7.82 -3.91
N ASP A 61 13.88 8.35 -5.11
CA ASP A 61 15.16 8.44 -5.82
C ASP A 61 15.74 9.87 -5.79
N GLY A 62 14.94 10.86 -5.36
CA GLY A 62 15.32 12.27 -5.24
C GLY A 62 15.56 12.94 -6.60
N ASP A 63 14.74 12.60 -7.57
CA ASP A 63 14.73 13.14 -8.94
C ASP A 63 13.39 13.80 -9.32
N GLY A 64 12.46 13.89 -8.33
CA GLY A 64 11.12 14.46 -8.52
C GLY A 64 10.14 13.56 -9.27
N SER A 65 10.51 12.33 -9.60
CA SER A 65 9.68 11.43 -10.41
C SER A 65 8.49 10.83 -9.65
N SER A 66 8.55 10.80 -8.31
CA SER A 66 7.52 10.20 -7.46
C SER A 66 6.83 11.25 -6.59
N ILE A 67 5.50 11.35 -6.69
CA ILE A 67 4.71 12.16 -5.75
C ILE A 67 4.59 11.49 -4.37
N GLU A 68 4.68 10.17 -4.32
CA GLU A 68 4.48 9.35 -3.13
C GLU A 68 5.74 9.18 -2.27
N SER A 69 6.92 9.29 -2.90
CA SER A 69 8.20 8.97 -2.28
C SER A 69 9.19 10.12 -2.49
N GLN A 70 9.07 11.17 -1.69
CA GLN A 70 9.83 12.42 -1.84
C GLN A 70 10.83 12.67 -0.69
N GLY A 71 11.18 11.66 0.10
CA GLY A 71 12.14 11.81 1.19
C GLY A 71 13.50 12.32 0.72
N LEU A 72 14.07 11.74 -0.34
CA LEU A 72 15.33 12.20 -0.93
C LEU A 72 15.21 13.54 -1.65
N ASP A 73 14.04 13.90 -2.18
CA ASP A 73 13.82 15.24 -2.76
C ASP A 73 13.90 16.32 -1.69
N LEU A 74 13.29 16.08 -0.53
CA LEU A 74 13.41 16.96 0.65
C LEU A 74 14.86 17.04 1.14
N PHE A 75 15.52 15.89 1.30
CA PHE A 75 16.92 15.82 1.77
C PHE A 75 17.88 16.61 0.86
N LYS A 76 17.70 16.53 -0.46
CA LYS A 76 18.56 17.23 -1.43
C LYS A 76 18.24 18.71 -1.58
N SER A 77 16.98 19.11 -1.34
CA SER A 77 16.49 20.44 -1.69
C SER A 77 16.32 21.39 -0.52
N LEU A 78 15.97 20.87 0.68
CA LEU A 78 15.71 21.72 1.83
C LEU A 78 16.97 22.34 2.40
N ARG A 79 16.83 23.60 2.80
CA ARG A 79 17.87 24.38 3.49
C ARG A 79 17.41 24.70 4.90
N GLY A 80 18.37 24.70 5.84
CA GLY A 80 18.06 25.03 7.22
C GLY A 80 17.32 23.94 8.01
N VAL A 81 17.31 22.72 7.50
CA VAL A 81 16.79 21.52 8.13
C VAL A 81 17.95 20.63 8.54
N ASP A 82 17.89 20.04 9.73
CA ASP A 82 18.92 19.16 10.26
C ASP A 82 18.57 17.68 9.99
N PHE A 83 17.28 17.31 10.13
CA PHE A 83 16.83 15.95 9.87
C PHE A 83 15.57 15.91 9.02
N VAL A 84 15.55 15.01 8.06
CA VAL A 84 14.35 14.52 7.37
C VAL A 84 14.06 13.12 7.86
N VAL A 85 12.91 12.92 8.51
CA VAL A 85 12.41 11.61 8.94
C VAL A 85 11.29 11.22 8.01
N CYS A 86 11.48 10.14 7.24
CA CYS A 86 10.49 9.62 6.31
C CYS A 86 10.14 8.16 6.60
N ALA A 87 9.09 7.65 5.94
CA ALA A 87 8.55 6.31 6.19
C ALA A 87 7.91 5.73 4.91
N HIS A 88 6.73 5.08 5.00
CA HIS A 88 5.83 4.64 3.93
C HIS A 88 6.36 3.50 3.02
N ASP A 89 7.53 3.63 2.41
CA ASP A 89 8.11 2.62 1.50
C ASP A 89 8.77 1.44 2.23
N HIS A 90 8.72 1.47 3.57
CA HIS A 90 9.26 0.41 4.43
C HIS A 90 10.76 0.11 4.21
N ARG A 91 11.53 1.07 3.70
CA ARG A 91 12.96 0.90 3.41
C ARG A 91 13.81 1.42 4.57
N PRO A 92 14.55 0.56 5.30
CA PRO A 92 15.50 1.02 6.30
C PRO A 92 16.71 1.66 5.60
N VAL A 93 16.85 2.97 5.72
CA VAL A 93 17.94 3.71 5.07
C VAL A 93 18.32 4.98 5.86
N VAL A 94 19.58 5.34 5.80
CA VAL A 94 20.12 6.61 6.29
C VAL A 94 20.96 7.26 5.21
N HIS A 95 20.73 8.54 4.97
CA HIS A 95 21.61 9.39 4.16
C HIS A 95 22.14 10.53 5.02
N LYS A 96 23.41 10.88 4.83
CA LYS A 96 24.09 11.91 5.64
C LYS A 96 24.88 12.86 4.75
N THR A 97 24.83 14.12 5.12
CA THR A 97 25.82 15.16 4.73
C THR A 97 26.26 15.89 5.99
N ASP A 98 27.17 16.82 5.87
CA ASP A 98 27.59 17.66 7.01
C ASP A 98 26.47 18.57 7.53
N SER A 99 25.43 18.82 6.75
CA SER A 99 24.39 19.81 7.05
C SER A 99 22.99 19.24 7.24
N ILE A 100 22.73 18.01 6.80
CA ILE A 100 21.40 17.37 6.89
C ILE A 100 21.54 15.85 6.90
N CYS A 101 20.67 15.18 7.66
CA CYS A 101 20.52 13.72 7.65
C CYS A 101 19.11 13.33 7.25
N LEU A 102 18.96 12.21 6.53
CA LEU A 102 17.68 11.55 6.30
C LEU A 102 17.66 10.21 7.01
N ILE A 103 16.54 9.91 7.68
CA ILE A 103 16.31 8.66 8.41
C ILE A 103 14.99 8.05 7.97
N ASN A 104 15.04 6.79 7.52
CA ASN A 104 13.86 5.93 7.35
C ASN A 104 14.13 4.63 8.11
N ALA A 105 13.40 4.40 9.19
CA ALA A 105 13.61 3.22 10.05
C ALA A 105 13.02 1.93 9.46
N GLY A 106 12.32 2.01 8.33
CA GLY A 106 11.62 0.89 7.71
C GLY A 106 10.25 0.65 8.35
N SER A 107 9.94 -0.59 8.71
CA SER A 107 8.60 -0.96 9.17
C SER A 107 8.63 -2.01 10.28
N HIS A 108 7.46 -2.21 10.95
CA HIS A 108 7.23 -3.27 11.94
C HIS A 108 8.19 -3.21 13.14
N CYS A 109 8.65 -2.02 13.52
CA CYS A 109 9.61 -1.83 14.61
C CYS A 109 10.86 -2.70 14.51
N ARG A 110 11.32 -3.02 13.27
CA ARG A 110 12.54 -3.83 13.07
C ARG A 110 13.82 -3.06 13.34
N ASN A 111 13.75 -1.73 13.20
CA ASN A 111 14.83 -0.83 13.51
C ASN A 111 14.29 0.37 14.29
N LEU A 112 15.13 0.93 15.13
CA LEU A 112 14.99 2.25 15.71
C LEU A 112 15.91 3.19 14.92
N GLY A 113 15.35 4.23 14.31
CA GLY A 113 16.11 5.33 13.71
C GLY A 113 16.43 6.37 14.76
N PHE A 114 17.64 6.83 14.84
CA PHE A 114 18.02 7.92 15.71
C PHE A 114 18.97 8.90 15.03
N GLY A 115 18.79 10.16 15.40
CA GLY A 115 19.66 11.25 15.00
C GLY A 115 20.35 11.85 16.21
N THR A 116 21.59 12.23 16.06
CA THR A 116 22.37 12.90 17.10
C THR A 116 22.79 14.28 16.62
N VAL A 117 22.53 15.28 17.45
CA VAL A 117 23.03 16.65 17.26
C VAL A 117 24.02 16.95 18.36
N THR A 118 25.23 17.27 17.96
CA THR A 118 26.26 17.76 18.90
C THR A 118 26.44 19.26 18.68
N LEU A 119 26.17 20.02 19.72
CA LEU A 119 26.29 21.48 19.73
C LEU A 119 27.47 21.94 20.56
N LYS A 120 28.30 22.80 20.02
CA LYS A 120 29.30 23.55 20.80
C LYS A 120 28.72 24.94 21.08
N VAL A 121 28.64 25.31 22.36
CA VAL A 121 28.10 26.59 22.81
C VAL A 121 29.21 27.36 23.47
N GLU A 122 29.44 28.60 23.03
CA GLU A 122 30.40 29.56 23.64
C GLU A 122 29.64 30.87 23.92
N ASP A 123 29.76 31.39 25.10
CA ASP A 123 29.10 32.65 25.54
C ASP A 123 27.57 32.68 25.31
N GLY A 124 26.92 31.52 25.33
CA GLY A 124 25.48 31.36 25.10
C GLY A 124 25.06 31.22 23.64
N GLU A 125 26.00 31.30 22.72
CA GLU A 125 25.78 31.18 21.26
C GLU A 125 26.28 29.82 20.73
N ILE A 126 25.56 29.25 19.77
CA ILE A 126 25.96 27.99 19.12
C ILE A 126 27.04 28.33 18.06
N VAL A 127 28.28 27.91 18.34
CA VAL A 127 29.43 28.16 17.44
C VAL A 127 29.69 27.00 16.48
N SER A 128 29.22 25.82 16.78
CA SER A 128 29.24 24.69 15.84
C SER A 128 28.12 23.69 16.10
N LYS A 129 27.67 23.04 15.05
CA LYS A 129 26.68 21.97 15.07
C LYS A 129 27.19 20.82 14.19
N THR A 130 27.13 19.58 14.73
CA THR A 130 27.47 18.37 14.01
C THR A 130 26.30 17.41 14.07
N LEU A 131 25.96 16.80 12.96
CA LEU A 131 24.86 15.86 12.82
C LEU A 131 25.37 14.45 12.58
N ASP A 132 24.69 13.47 13.17
CA ASP A 132 24.87 12.06 12.87
C ASP A 132 23.52 11.35 12.91
N ALA A 133 23.39 10.25 12.19
CA ALA A 133 22.17 9.44 12.18
C ALA A 133 22.53 7.98 11.94
N ASP A 134 21.74 7.07 12.55
CA ASP A 134 21.96 5.65 12.35
C ASP A 134 20.68 4.85 12.58
N LEU A 135 20.71 3.55 12.26
CA LEU A 135 19.65 2.60 12.52
C LEU A 135 20.14 1.53 13.49
N LEU A 136 19.43 1.38 14.60
CA LEU A 136 19.67 0.31 15.56
C LEU A 136 18.65 -0.81 15.31
N PRO A 137 19.08 -2.02 14.90
CA PRO A 137 18.20 -3.18 14.84
C PRO A 137 17.59 -3.49 16.21
N VAL A 138 16.28 -3.69 16.27
CA VAL A 138 15.58 -4.04 17.50
C VAL A 138 15.87 -5.50 17.86
N ASP A 139 16.51 -5.72 19.00
CA ASP A 139 16.75 -7.05 19.55
C ASP A 139 15.50 -7.56 20.30
N LYS A 140 14.88 -8.60 19.74
CA LYS A 140 13.71 -9.25 20.36
C LYS A 140 14.01 -9.98 21.68
N LYS A 141 15.27 -10.14 22.05
CA LYS A 141 15.68 -10.83 23.28
C LYS A 141 15.74 -9.90 24.48
N ASN A 142 15.93 -8.61 24.25
CA ASN A 142 16.06 -7.61 25.31
C ASN A 142 14.72 -6.85 25.43
N VAL A 143 13.84 -7.39 26.24
CA VAL A 143 12.52 -6.81 26.47
C VAL A 143 12.57 -5.89 27.69
N ASP A 144 12.06 -4.67 27.57
CA ASP A 144 11.87 -3.78 28.73
C ASP A 144 10.67 -4.24 29.55
N ILE A 145 10.94 -4.80 30.72
CA ILE A 145 9.93 -5.33 31.63
C ILE A 145 8.95 -4.23 32.10
N ARG A 146 9.41 -3.01 32.30
CA ARG A 146 8.53 -1.89 32.71
C ARG A 146 7.55 -1.54 31.61
N MET A 147 7.97 -1.57 30.34
CA MET A 147 7.07 -1.37 29.21
C MET A 147 6.05 -2.50 29.10
N GLN A 148 6.48 -3.75 29.30
CA GLN A 148 5.53 -4.86 29.32
C GLN A 148 4.48 -4.73 30.43
N GLU A 149 4.90 -4.40 31.65
CA GLU A 149 3.99 -4.19 32.78
C GLU A 149 3.03 -3.02 32.52
N LEU A 150 3.53 -1.90 31.96
CA LEU A 150 2.74 -0.72 31.67
C LEU A 150 1.61 -0.98 30.68
N PHE A 151 1.89 -1.74 29.62
CA PHE A 151 0.93 -2.03 28.53
C PHE A 151 0.26 -3.40 28.66
N HIS A 152 0.47 -4.13 29.76
CA HIS A 152 -0.08 -5.48 29.92
C HIS A 152 -1.60 -5.53 29.81
N SER A 153 -2.31 -4.62 30.45
CA SER A 153 -3.78 -4.56 30.41
C SER A 153 -4.30 -4.30 28.99
N ASP A 154 -3.66 -3.39 28.27
CA ASP A 154 -4.05 -3.05 26.90
C ASP A 154 -3.76 -4.21 25.94
N PHE A 155 -2.61 -4.88 26.12
CA PHE A 155 -2.28 -6.08 25.36
C PHE A 155 -3.31 -7.21 25.56
N GLU A 156 -3.69 -7.51 26.80
CA GLU A 156 -4.68 -8.56 27.08
C GLU A 156 -6.08 -8.16 26.57
N ALA A 157 -6.46 -6.87 26.61
CA ALA A 157 -7.72 -6.40 26.05
C ALA A 157 -7.76 -6.57 24.51
N VAL A 158 -6.67 -6.17 23.82
CA VAL A 158 -6.55 -6.35 22.36
C VAL A 158 -6.55 -7.83 22.01
N LYS A 159 -5.79 -8.66 22.73
CA LYS A 159 -5.74 -10.09 22.52
C LYS A 159 -7.11 -10.74 22.70
N ALA A 160 -7.84 -10.39 23.76
CA ALA A 160 -9.20 -10.89 23.98
C ALA A 160 -10.15 -10.48 22.85
N PHE A 161 -10.01 -9.26 22.32
CA PHE A 161 -10.79 -8.80 21.17
C PHE A 161 -10.46 -9.59 19.91
N THR A 162 -9.18 -9.76 19.60
CA THR A 162 -8.73 -10.41 18.36
C THR A 162 -8.99 -11.92 18.34
N LEU A 163 -9.21 -12.55 19.51
CA LEU A 163 -9.58 -13.95 19.64
C LEU A 163 -11.10 -14.19 19.65
N LYS A 164 -11.95 -13.16 19.47
CA LYS A 164 -13.38 -13.35 19.32
C LYS A 164 -13.69 -14.18 18.08
N GLU A 165 -14.57 -15.16 18.27
CA GLU A 165 -15.10 -15.96 17.17
C GLU A 165 -15.97 -15.10 16.26
N VAL A 166 -15.73 -15.20 14.94
CA VAL A 166 -16.47 -14.47 13.90
C VAL A 166 -17.13 -15.41 12.89
N GLY A 167 -16.79 -16.69 12.92
CA GLY A 167 -17.39 -17.69 12.03
C GLY A 167 -16.71 -19.05 12.13
N GLU A 168 -16.99 -19.89 11.14
CA GLU A 168 -16.41 -21.23 11.00
C GLU A 168 -16.01 -21.48 9.55
N LEU A 169 -14.79 -21.98 9.34
CA LEU A 169 -14.29 -22.46 8.06
C LEU A 169 -14.48 -23.96 7.95
N LYS A 170 -15.06 -24.42 6.84
CA LYS A 170 -15.23 -25.85 6.55
C LYS A 170 -13.99 -26.47 5.93
N THR A 171 -13.11 -25.66 5.34
CA THR A 171 -11.87 -26.06 4.65
C THR A 171 -10.75 -25.09 4.99
N ASP A 172 -9.52 -25.56 4.90
CA ASP A 172 -8.34 -24.71 5.05
C ASP A 172 -8.32 -23.59 3.98
N LEU A 173 -7.96 -22.38 4.38
CA LEU A 173 -7.70 -21.29 3.44
C LEU A 173 -6.19 -21.12 3.23
N ARG A 174 -5.77 -21.23 1.98
CA ARG A 174 -4.39 -21.05 1.54
C ARG A 174 -4.32 -19.89 0.54
N THR A 175 -3.73 -18.78 0.94
CA THR A 175 -3.70 -17.59 0.09
C THR A 175 -2.87 -17.80 -1.18
N ARG A 176 -1.87 -18.70 -1.15
CA ARG A 176 -1.06 -19.06 -2.32
C ARG A 176 -1.86 -19.63 -3.49
N ASP A 177 -2.94 -20.35 -3.21
CA ASP A 177 -3.71 -21.04 -4.24
C ASP A 177 -4.31 -20.04 -5.24
N ALA A 178 -4.62 -18.83 -4.78
CA ALA A 178 -5.14 -17.75 -5.62
C ALA A 178 -4.20 -17.28 -6.73
N TYR A 179 -2.91 -17.58 -6.64
CA TYR A 179 -1.96 -17.15 -7.68
C TYR A 179 -1.97 -18.04 -8.93
N CYS A 180 -2.56 -19.22 -8.84
CA CYS A 180 -2.64 -20.17 -9.94
C CYS A 180 -4.06 -20.37 -10.48
N GLY A 181 -5.01 -19.56 -10.04
CA GLY A 181 -6.40 -19.61 -10.46
C GLY A 181 -7.37 -19.35 -9.31
N MET A 182 -8.65 -19.73 -9.51
CA MET A 182 -9.67 -19.60 -8.48
C MET A 182 -9.34 -20.49 -7.28
N SER A 183 -9.57 -19.98 -6.09
CA SER A 183 -9.29 -20.67 -4.84
C SER A 183 -10.33 -20.29 -3.79
N ASP A 184 -10.48 -21.11 -2.74
CA ASP A 184 -11.39 -20.81 -1.64
C ASP A 184 -11.13 -19.45 -1.01
N TYR A 185 -9.85 -19.05 -0.95
CA TYR A 185 -9.44 -17.74 -0.43
C TYR A 185 -10.00 -16.57 -1.23
N VAL A 186 -9.74 -16.52 -2.54
CA VAL A 186 -10.20 -15.39 -3.36
C VAL A 186 -11.71 -15.47 -3.61
N ASN A 187 -12.25 -16.68 -3.67
CA ASN A 187 -13.70 -16.90 -3.76
C ASN A 187 -14.46 -16.39 -2.54
N LEU A 188 -13.89 -16.50 -1.34
CA LEU A 188 -14.48 -15.92 -0.14
C LEU A 188 -14.63 -14.41 -0.29
N ILE A 189 -13.57 -13.71 -0.76
CA ILE A 189 -13.62 -12.26 -0.97
C ILE A 189 -14.67 -11.89 -2.03
N HIS A 190 -14.69 -12.59 -3.16
CA HIS A 190 -15.71 -12.37 -4.21
C HIS A 190 -17.13 -12.62 -3.69
N THR A 191 -17.35 -13.72 -2.96
CA THR A 191 -18.67 -14.08 -2.42
C THR A 191 -19.18 -13.02 -1.44
N LEU A 192 -18.30 -12.52 -0.56
CA LEU A 192 -18.65 -11.44 0.37
C LEU A 192 -18.98 -10.15 -0.38
N SER A 193 -18.14 -9.75 -1.33
CA SER A 193 -18.37 -8.55 -2.14
C SER A 193 -19.69 -8.58 -2.90
N LEU A 194 -20.01 -9.72 -3.52
CA LEU A 194 -21.27 -9.91 -4.25
C LEU A 194 -22.48 -10.08 -3.30
N GLY A 195 -22.29 -10.70 -2.14
CA GLY A 195 -23.35 -10.90 -1.15
C GLY A 195 -23.74 -9.61 -0.42
N CYS A 196 -22.83 -8.66 -0.29
CA CYS A 196 -23.06 -7.38 0.40
C CYS A 196 -23.50 -6.24 -0.54
N THR A 197 -23.50 -6.46 -1.85
CA THR A 197 -23.77 -5.40 -2.85
C THR A 197 -24.76 -5.88 -3.92
N PRO A 198 -25.41 -4.96 -4.66
CA PRO A 198 -26.22 -5.30 -5.84
C PRO A 198 -25.36 -5.56 -7.10
N ALA A 199 -24.05 -5.77 -6.97
CA ALA A 199 -23.18 -6.00 -8.11
C ALA A 199 -23.36 -7.41 -8.70
N GLN A 200 -23.25 -7.51 -10.02
CA GLN A 200 -23.24 -8.79 -10.74
C GLN A 200 -21.84 -9.40 -10.83
N ILE A 201 -20.83 -8.56 -10.76
CA ILE A 201 -19.41 -8.92 -10.93
C ILE A 201 -18.61 -8.27 -9.80
N SER A 202 -17.55 -8.91 -9.36
CA SER A 202 -16.60 -8.33 -8.39
C SER A 202 -15.17 -8.48 -8.85
N PHE A 203 -14.32 -7.49 -8.56
CA PHE A 203 -12.88 -7.57 -8.72
C PHE A 203 -12.21 -7.74 -7.37
N ALA A 204 -11.29 -8.70 -7.26
CA ALA A 204 -10.49 -8.93 -6.08
C ALA A 204 -9.12 -9.50 -6.43
N ALA A 205 -8.10 -9.09 -5.67
CA ALA A 205 -6.73 -9.57 -5.79
C ALA A 205 -6.31 -10.37 -4.56
N PRO A 206 -5.35 -11.31 -4.69
CA PRO A 206 -4.74 -11.97 -3.54
C PRO A 206 -3.83 -10.99 -2.78
N LEU A 207 -4.24 -10.63 -1.57
CA LEU A 207 -3.61 -9.58 -0.77
C LEU A 207 -2.44 -10.10 0.08
N THR A 208 -2.44 -11.39 0.40
CA THR A 208 -1.44 -12.06 1.23
C THR A 208 -0.84 -13.24 0.49
N PHE A 209 0.50 -13.41 0.54
CA PHE A 209 1.16 -14.50 -0.19
C PHE A 209 1.22 -15.82 0.60
N ASN A 210 1.60 -15.78 1.87
CA ASN A 210 1.82 -16.96 2.71
C ASN A 210 0.83 -17.07 3.86
N GLY A 211 -0.39 -16.58 3.68
CA GLY A 211 -1.45 -16.75 4.67
C GLY A 211 -1.95 -18.18 4.66
N PHE A 212 -2.20 -18.70 5.86
CA PHE A 212 -2.85 -19.99 6.09
C PHE A 212 -3.78 -19.88 7.28
N ILE A 213 -5.01 -20.33 7.13
CA ILE A 213 -6.00 -20.45 8.18
C ILE A 213 -6.53 -21.86 8.13
N GLU A 214 -6.42 -22.59 9.25
CA GLU A 214 -6.90 -23.96 9.38
C GLU A 214 -8.44 -24.00 9.43
N ALA A 215 -9.02 -25.06 8.93
CA ALA A 215 -10.46 -25.34 9.06
C ALA A 215 -10.88 -25.40 10.53
N GLY A 216 -12.04 -24.85 10.84
CA GLY A 216 -12.57 -24.77 12.20
C GLY A 216 -13.00 -23.36 12.57
N THR A 217 -12.86 -23.00 13.83
CA THR A 217 -13.26 -21.67 14.34
C THR A 217 -12.44 -20.57 13.72
N LEU A 218 -13.12 -19.61 13.08
CA LEU A 218 -12.55 -18.40 12.56
C LEU A 218 -12.60 -17.30 13.63
N VAL A 219 -11.46 -16.73 13.97
CA VAL A 219 -11.38 -15.63 14.94
C VAL A 219 -11.09 -14.30 14.24
N TYR A 220 -11.36 -13.20 14.93
CA TYR A 220 -11.19 -11.86 14.35
C TYR A 220 -9.77 -11.62 13.79
N ASN A 221 -8.74 -12.15 14.47
CA ASN A 221 -7.35 -12.05 14.00
C ASN A 221 -7.11 -12.68 12.62
N ASP A 222 -7.87 -13.71 12.26
CA ASP A 222 -7.72 -14.39 10.97
C ASP A 222 -8.17 -13.51 9.81
N LEU A 223 -9.07 -12.56 10.09
CA LEU A 223 -9.53 -11.60 9.07
C LEU A 223 -8.36 -10.77 8.50
N PHE A 224 -7.35 -10.45 9.31
CA PHE A 224 -6.15 -9.76 8.84
C PHE A 224 -5.27 -10.63 7.93
N THR A 225 -5.39 -11.95 8.01
CA THR A 225 -4.75 -12.87 7.06
C THR A 225 -5.52 -12.91 5.75
N ILE A 226 -6.86 -12.84 5.80
CA ILE A 226 -7.73 -12.82 4.62
C ILE A 226 -7.61 -11.46 3.92
N TYR A 227 -7.79 -10.37 4.68
CA TYR A 227 -7.85 -9.00 4.16
C TYR A 227 -7.17 -8.00 5.10
N PRO A 228 -5.86 -7.70 4.90
CA PRO A 228 -5.07 -6.88 5.82
C PRO A 228 -5.22 -5.36 5.63
N PHE A 229 -6.02 -4.91 4.67
CA PHE A 229 -6.18 -3.49 4.35
C PHE A 229 -7.56 -2.98 4.74
N GLU A 230 -7.62 -1.75 5.20
CA GLU A 230 -8.88 -1.04 5.41
C GLU A 230 -9.29 -0.35 4.11
N ASN A 231 -10.32 -0.87 3.45
CA ASN A 231 -10.88 -0.32 2.23
C ASN A 231 -12.41 -0.25 2.36
N GLN A 232 -12.98 0.72 1.70
CA GLN A 232 -14.42 0.79 1.45
C GLN A 232 -14.78 -0.05 0.23
N LEU A 233 -16.00 -0.52 0.13
CA LEU A 233 -16.49 -1.24 -1.03
C LEU A 233 -17.34 -0.30 -1.91
N PHE A 234 -17.03 -0.28 -3.20
CA PHE A 234 -17.68 0.52 -4.22
C PHE A 234 -18.37 -0.38 -5.24
N VAL A 235 -19.51 0.05 -5.72
CA VAL A 235 -20.16 -0.52 -6.90
C VAL A 235 -20.05 0.48 -8.04
N VAL A 236 -19.32 0.09 -9.09
CA VAL A 236 -19.02 0.96 -10.24
C VAL A 236 -19.66 0.40 -11.50
N LYS A 237 -20.29 1.26 -12.28
CA LYS A 237 -20.87 0.88 -13.57
C LYS A 237 -19.77 0.79 -14.62
N MET A 238 -19.67 -0.38 -15.28
CA MET A 238 -18.68 -0.67 -16.32
C MET A 238 -19.33 -1.41 -17.49
N THR A 239 -18.85 -1.16 -18.69
CA THR A 239 -19.22 -1.98 -19.86
C THR A 239 -18.52 -3.35 -19.81
N GLY A 240 -19.11 -4.36 -20.45
CA GLY A 240 -18.48 -5.68 -20.55
C GLY A 240 -17.10 -5.62 -21.20
N LYS A 241 -16.90 -4.71 -22.17
CA LYS A 241 -15.58 -4.49 -22.77
C LYS A 241 -14.57 -3.96 -21.74
N GLU A 242 -14.93 -2.94 -20.96
CA GLU A 242 -14.07 -2.39 -19.90
C GLU A 242 -13.69 -3.48 -18.86
N ILE A 243 -14.64 -4.34 -18.50
CA ILE A 243 -14.40 -5.47 -17.57
C ILE A 243 -13.36 -6.43 -18.16
N LYS A 244 -13.52 -6.82 -19.43
CA LYS A 244 -12.59 -7.70 -20.12
C LYS A 244 -11.21 -7.08 -20.26
N ASP A 245 -11.13 -5.80 -20.60
CA ASP A 245 -9.87 -5.07 -20.75
C ASP A 245 -9.14 -4.96 -19.41
N CYS A 246 -9.86 -4.73 -18.31
CA CYS A 246 -9.30 -4.77 -16.95
C CYS A 246 -8.69 -6.15 -16.63
N LEU A 247 -9.38 -7.23 -16.93
CA LEU A 247 -8.87 -8.58 -16.70
C LEU A 247 -7.66 -8.88 -17.57
N GLU A 248 -7.67 -8.51 -18.86
CA GLU A 248 -6.51 -8.67 -19.75
C GLU A 248 -5.29 -7.93 -19.21
N TYR A 249 -5.47 -6.68 -18.73
CA TYR A 249 -4.40 -5.89 -18.11
C TYR A 249 -3.86 -6.55 -16.83
N SER A 250 -4.76 -7.02 -15.96
CA SER A 250 -4.39 -7.70 -14.72
C SER A 250 -3.55 -8.94 -14.99
N TYR A 251 -4.04 -9.84 -15.87
CA TYR A 251 -3.34 -11.07 -16.21
C TYR A 251 -2.04 -10.81 -16.99
N ASP A 252 -1.96 -9.74 -17.78
CA ASP A 252 -0.68 -9.39 -18.39
C ASP A 252 0.40 -9.04 -17.37
N ARG A 253 0.05 -8.42 -16.28
CA ARG A 253 0.99 -8.08 -15.20
C ARG A 253 1.31 -9.26 -14.27
N TRP A 254 0.48 -10.27 -14.28
CA TRP A 254 0.50 -11.41 -13.35
C TRP A 254 1.25 -12.61 -13.92
N ILE A 255 0.92 -13.02 -15.17
CA ILE A 255 1.39 -14.26 -15.76
C ILE A 255 2.20 -14.05 -17.04
N ASN A 256 3.11 -15.01 -17.31
CA ASN A 256 3.84 -15.10 -18.56
C ASN A 256 2.96 -15.64 -19.70
N THR A 257 3.37 -15.41 -20.94
CA THR A 257 2.88 -16.20 -22.07
C THR A 257 3.65 -17.52 -22.08
N ILE A 258 2.95 -18.64 -22.05
CA ILE A 258 3.52 -19.98 -21.91
C ILE A 258 3.55 -20.67 -23.27
N SER A 259 4.70 -21.17 -23.67
CA SER A 259 4.90 -21.96 -24.89
C SER A 259 5.18 -23.44 -24.60
N SER A 260 5.62 -23.75 -23.39
CA SER A 260 5.86 -25.13 -22.94
C SER A 260 5.50 -25.30 -21.46
N ALA A 261 5.29 -26.55 -21.03
CA ALA A 261 4.96 -26.88 -19.64
C ALA A 261 6.10 -26.62 -18.64
N ASP A 262 7.33 -26.44 -19.13
CA ASP A 262 8.50 -26.19 -18.28
C ASP A 262 8.70 -24.72 -17.96
N GLU A 263 7.91 -23.83 -18.57
CA GLU A 263 7.99 -22.41 -18.34
C GLU A 263 7.24 -22.00 -17.06
N HIS A 264 7.78 -21.00 -16.37
CA HIS A 264 7.17 -20.52 -15.13
C HIS A 264 5.94 -19.66 -15.42
N LEU A 265 4.79 -20.03 -14.85
CA LEU A 265 3.52 -19.33 -15.08
C LEU A 265 3.56 -17.88 -14.58
N LEU A 266 4.01 -17.66 -13.36
CA LEU A 266 3.97 -16.33 -12.72
C LEU A 266 5.12 -15.45 -13.19
N LYS A 267 4.88 -14.16 -13.39
CA LYS A 267 5.93 -13.15 -13.64
C LYS A 267 6.72 -12.89 -12.37
N ILE A 268 7.81 -13.61 -12.18
CA ILE A 268 8.73 -13.46 -11.05
C ILE A 268 10.11 -13.05 -11.52
N THR A 269 10.89 -12.49 -10.62
CA THR A 269 12.30 -12.14 -10.81
C THR A 269 13.12 -12.66 -9.64
N ASP A 270 14.36 -13.06 -9.91
CA ASP A 270 15.39 -13.40 -8.92
C ASP A 270 16.49 -12.32 -8.87
N ALA A 271 16.24 -11.16 -9.45
CA ALA A 271 17.15 -10.03 -9.39
C ALA A 271 17.53 -9.75 -7.92
N PRO A 272 18.80 -9.42 -7.65
CA PRO A 272 19.21 -9.03 -6.30
C PRO A 272 18.35 -7.87 -5.81
N ASP A 273 17.88 -7.97 -4.57
CA ASP A 273 17.22 -6.84 -3.90
C ASP A 273 18.20 -5.65 -3.91
N PRO A 274 17.87 -4.53 -4.54
CA PRO A 274 18.79 -3.39 -4.67
C PRO A 274 19.25 -2.82 -3.34
N ARG A 275 18.57 -3.15 -2.23
CA ARG A 275 18.89 -2.68 -0.88
C ARG A 275 19.85 -3.59 -0.15
N THR A 276 19.68 -4.92 -0.30
CA THR A 276 20.43 -5.91 0.49
C THR A 276 21.47 -6.66 -0.33
N GLY A 277 21.40 -6.57 -1.66
CA GLY A 277 22.22 -7.37 -2.57
C GLY A 277 21.88 -8.88 -2.55
N GLN A 278 20.91 -9.30 -1.73
CA GLN A 278 20.53 -10.70 -1.62
C GLN A 278 19.61 -11.10 -2.78
N LYS A 279 19.94 -12.19 -3.43
CA LYS A 279 19.01 -12.81 -4.39
C LYS A 279 17.83 -13.41 -3.65
N ARG A 280 16.66 -12.87 -3.94
CA ARG A 280 15.37 -13.40 -3.48
C ARG A 280 14.41 -13.29 -4.66
N TRP A 281 13.67 -14.35 -4.91
CA TRP A 281 12.60 -14.24 -5.88
C TRP A 281 11.51 -13.29 -5.34
N SER A 282 10.91 -12.52 -6.23
CA SER A 282 9.76 -11.67 -5.97
C SER A 282 8.88 -11.58 -7.21
N PHE A 283 7.64 -11.18 -7.06
CA PHE A 283 6.82 -10.84 -8.21
C PHE A 283 7.40 -9.61 -8.91
N VAL A 284 7.35 -9.59 -10.24
CA VAL A 284 7.74 -8.43 -11.05
C VAL A 284 6.82 -7.26 -10.75
N ASN A 285 5.50 -7.52 -10.65
CA ASN A 285 4.49 -6.54 -10.26
C ASN A 285 3.94 -6.85 -8.87
N ARG A 286 3.28 -5.89 -8.24
CA ARG A 286 2.68 -6.06 -6.92
C ARG A 286 1.47 -6.99 -6.98
N SER A 287 1.48 -8.06 -6.19
CA SER A 287 0.43 -9.09 -6.23
C SER A 287 -0.95 -8.59 -5.79
N TYR A 288 -1.02 -7.56 -4.96
CA TYR A 288 -2.28 -6.94 -4.60
C TYR A 288 -2.96 -6.17 -5.76
N ASN A 289 -2.34 -6.19 -6.96
CA ASN A 289 -2.90 -5.71 -8.23
C ASN A 289 -3.20 -6.85 -9.22
N PHE A 290 -3.24 -8.11 -8.75
CA PHE A 290 -3.56 -9.27 -9.58
C PHE A 290 -5.06 -9.60 -9.45
N ASP A 291 -5.90 -8.70 -9.98
CA ASP A 291 -7.34 -8.89 -9.89
C ASP A 291 -7.83 -10.04 -10.76
N SER A 292 -8.68 -10.84 -10.17
CA SER A 292 -9.58 -11.79 -10.83
C SER A 292 -11.03 -11.29 -10.73
N ALA A 293 -11.97 -11.94 -11.40
CA ALA A 293 -13.38 -11.61 -11.35
C ALA A 293 -14.21 -12.72 -10.73
N GLY A 294 -15.07 -12.34 -9.77
CA GLY A 294 -16.23 -13.14 -9.33
C GLY A 294 -17.48 -12.74 -10.11
N GLY A 295 -18.47 -13.62 -10.19
CA GLY A 295 -19.72 -13.39 -10.94
C GLY A 295 -19.61 -13.69 -12.45
N LEU A 296 -18.44 -14.13 -12.91
CA LEU A 296 -18.15 -14.52 -14.29
C LEU A 296 -17.70 -15.98 -14.40
N VAL A 297 -18.03 -16.61 -15.50
CA VAL A 297 -17.39 -17.86 -15.97
C VAL A 297 -16.45 -17.50 -17.11
N TYR A 298 -15.15 -17.62 -16.90
CA TYR A 298 -14.15 -17.26 -17.90
C TYR A 298 -12.90 -18.14 -17.82
N ASP A 299 -12.18 -18.22 -18.92
CA ASP A 299 -10.89 -18.87 -19.01
C ASP A 299 -9.80 -17.83 -19.28
N VAL A 300 -8.58 -18.15 -18.84
CA VAL A 300 -7.38 -17.41 -19.19
C VAL A 300 -6.45 -18.31 -19.98
N ASP A 301 -6.40 -18.10 -21.29
CA ASP A 301 -5.51 -18.86 -22.18
C ASP A 301 -4.08 -18.31 -22.06
N VAL A 302 -3.28 -18.98 -21.26
CA VAL A 302 -1.89 -18.59 -20.96
C VAL A 302 -0.95 -18.72 -22.18
N THR A 303 -1.39 -19.36 -23.25
CA THR A 303 -0.62 -19.50 -24.50
C THR A 303 -0.77 -18.27 -25.41
N LYS A 304 -1.75 -17.41 -25.13
CA LYS A 304 -2.04 -16.22 -25.95
C LYS A 304 -1.24 -15.01 -25.48
N PRO A 305 -0.94 -14.07 -26.39
CA PRO A 305 -0.33 -12.81 -26.01
C PRO A 305 -1.29 -11.95 -25.19
N SER A 306 -0.75 -10.95 -24.50
CA SER A 306 -1.51 -9.91 -23.81
C SER A 306 -2.63 -9.33 -24.69
N GLY A 307 -3.79 -9.07 -24.10
CA GLY A 307 -4.98 -8.57 -24.77
C GLY A 307 -5.81 -9.62 -25.52
N LYS A 308 -5.42 -10.91 -25.45
CA LYS A 308 -6.12 -12.03 -26.11
C LYS A 308 -6.22 -13.28 -25.23
N ARG A 309 -6.03 -13.14 -23.92
CA ARG A 309 -5.98 -14.25 -22.96
C ARG A 309 -7.33 -14.56 -22.34
N VAL A 310 -8.15 -13.53 -22.11
CA VAL A 310 -9.40 -13.66 -21.37
C VAL A 310 -10.55 -14.00 -22.30
N ILE A 311 -11.19 -15.14 -22.03
CA ILE A 311 -12.33 -15.66 -22.78
C ILE A 311 -13.51 -15.74 -21.80
N ILE A 312 -14.38 -14.73 -21.80
CA ILE A 312 -15.58 -14.72 -20.94
C ILE A 312 -16.65 -15.56 -21.63
N ARG A 313 -17.18 -16.56 -20.94
CA ARG A 313 -18.18 -17.50 -21.46
C ARG A 313 -19.61 -17.07 -21.09
N SER A 314 -19.83 -16.66 -19.85
CA SER A 314 -21.14 -16.24 -19.34
C SER A 314 -20.98 -15.50 -18.01
N LEU A 315 -22.08 -14.92 -17.51
CA LEU A 315 -22.21 -14.63 -16.09
C LEU A 315 -22.31 -15.93 -15.27
N ALA A 316 -22.11 -15.83 -13.95
CA ALA A 316 -22.12 -17.01 -13.06
C ALA A 316 -23.50 -17.70 -13.00
N ASP A 317 -24.60 -16.98 -13.27
CA ASP A 317 -25.95 -17.53 -13.34
C ASP A 317 -26.26 -18.24 -14.68
N GLY A 318 -25.29 -18.27 -15.60
CA GLY A 318 -25.40 -18.85 -16.94
C GLY A 318 -25.98 -17.92 -18.00
N SER A 319 -26.37 -16.68 -17.65
CA SER A 319 -26.80 -15.71 -18.63
C SER A 319 -25.67 -15.24 -19.54
N PRO A 320 -25.94 -14.86 -20.80
CA PRO A 320 -24.91 -14.41 -21.74
C PRO A 320 -24.19 -13.16 -21.24
N PHE A 321 -22.88 -13.12 -21.43
CA PHE A 321 -22.10 -11.91 -21.25
C PHE A 321 -22.03 -11.13 -22.57
N ASP A 322 -22.27 -9.83 -22.51
CA ASP A 322 -22.23 -8.92 -23.67
C ASP A 322 -21.21 -7.80 -23.42
N GLU A 323 -20.19 -7.70 -24.26
CA GLU A 323 -19.17 -6.66 -24.15
C GLU A 323 -19.72 -5.24 -24.27
N SER A 324 -20.90 -5.05 -24.90
CA SER A 324 -21.55 -3.74 -25.06
C SER A 324 -22.53 -3.37 -23.94
N ALA A 325 -22.93 -4.34 -23.13
CA ALA A 325 -23.83 -4.11 -21.99
C ALA A 325 -23.10 -3.48 -20.80
N GLU A 326 -23.87 -2.79 -19.95
CA GLU A 326 -23.37 -2.26 -18.67
C GLU A 326 -23.65 -3.24 -17.53
N TYR A 327 -22.67 -3.37 -16.62
CA TYR A 327 -22.72 -4.19 -15.43
C TYR A 327 -22.33 -3.38 -14.20
N ASN A 328 -22.89 -3.74 -13.06
CA ASN A 328 -22.45 -3.25 -11.75
C ASN A 328 -21.31 -4.12 -11.24
N VAL A 329 -20.16 -3.51 -10.98
CA VAL A 329 -18.93 -4.19 -10.56
C VAL A 329 -18.54 -3.74 -9.16
N ALA A 330 -18.48 -4.68 -8.22
CA ALA A 330 -18.00 -4.43 -6.87
C ALA A 330 -16.46 -4.44 -6.86
N MET A 331 -15.87 -3.43 -6.25
CA MET A 331 -14.42 -3.30 -6.09
C MET A 331 -14.08 -2.43 -4.89
N THR A 332 -12.84 -2.52 -4.43
CA THR A 332 -12.37 -1.69 -3.31
C THR A 332 -12.22 -0.21 -3.67
N SER A 333 -12.30 0.68 -2.68
CA SER A 333 -12.01 2.10 -2.84
C SER A 333 -10.63 2.34 -3.45
N TYR A 334 -9.62 1.57 -3.05
CA TYR A 334 -8.29 1.61 -3.66
C TYR A 334 -8.34 1.39 -5.18
N ARG A 335 -9.12 0.38 -5.64
CA ARG A 335 -9.25 0.10 -7.07
C ARG A 335 -10.02 1.19 -7.80
N ALA A 336 -11.15 1.62 -7.24
CA ALA A 336 -11.98 2.67 -7.81
C ALA A 336 -11.22 4.00 -7.96
N SER A 337 -10.34 4.33 -7.03
CA SER A 337 -9.50 5.55 -7.09
C SER A 337 -8.28 5.44 -8.02
N GLY A 338 -8.15 4.35 -8.79
CA GLY A 338 -7.07 4.17 -9.77
C GLY A 338 -5.89 3.33 -9.30
N GLY A 339 -5.95 2.78 -8.08
CA GLY A 339 -4.88 1.95 -7.55
C GLY A 339 -4.53 0.77 -8.46
N GLY A 340 -3.24 0.59 -8.76
CA GLY A 340 -2.71 -0.44 -9.64
C GLY A 340 -2.97 -0.23 -11.13
N ASP A 341 -3.49 0.94 -11.54
CA ASP A 341 -3.71 1.39 -12.91
C ASP A 341 -4.67 0.53 -13.74
N ILE A 342 -5.37 -0.45 -13.12
CA ILE A 342 -6.23 -1.40 -13.84
C ILE A 342 -7.37 -0.70 -14.57
N LEU A 343 -8.03 0.28 -13.91
CA LEU A 343 -9.11 1.04 -14.54
C LEU A 343 -8.56 2.02 -15.58
N ARG A 344 -7.48 2.72 -15.25
CA ARG A 344 -6.91 3.79 -16.09
C ARG A 344 -6.20 3.23 -17.32
N GLU A 345 -5.21 2.37 -17.10
CA GLU A 345 -4.41 1.80 -18.18
C GLU A 345 -5.07 0.57 -18.84
N GLY A 346 -5.81 -0.24 -18.06
CA GLY A 346 -6.49 -1.41 -18.56
C GLY A 346 -7.72 -1.05 -19.40
N ALA A 347 -8.63 -0.27 -18.85
CA ALA A 347 -9.92 0.04 -19.47
C ALA A 347 -10.09 1.49 -19.94
N CYS A 348 -9.05 2.33 -19.87
CA CYS A 348 -9.09 3.76 -20.22
C CYS A 348 -10.19 4.55 -19.48
N ILE A 349 -10.49 4.17 -18.24
CA ILE A 349 -11.46 4.85 -17.38
C ILE A 349 -10.76 6.01 -16.67
N ASP A 350 -11.32 7.20 -16.78
CA ASP A 350 -10.88 8.37 -16.03
C ASP A 350 -11.26 8.22 -14.55
N THR A 351 -10.29 7.84 -13.73
CA THR A 351 -10.52 7.62 -12.29
C THR A 351 -10.69 8.90 -11.49
N ASP A 352 -10.31 10.07 -12.02
CA ASP A 352 -10.59 11.36 -11.39
C ASP A 352 -12.09 11.71 -11.48
N ARG A 353 -12.80 11.06 -12.39
CA ARG A 353 -14.25 11.15 -12.58
C ARG A 353 -15.00 9.88 -12.19
N ILE A 354 -14.41 9.02 -11.40
CA ILE A 354 -15.03 7.74 -11.04
C ILE A 354 -16.37 7.92 -10.33
N ALA A 355 -16.57 9.04 -9.64
CA ALA A 355 -17.83 9.38 -8.97
C ALA A 355 -19.03 9.39 -9.94
N ASP A 356 -18.82 9.72 -11.23
CA ASP A 356 -19.87 9.71 -12.26
C ASP A 356 -20.37 8.27 -12.57
N ARG A 357 -19.59 7.25 -12.19
CA ARG A 357 -19.87 5.82 -12.43
C ARG A 357 -20.22 5.06 -11.16
N VAL A 358 -20.05 5.65 -9.98
CA VAL A 358 -20.39 5.01 -8.70
C VAL A 358 -21.90 4.93 -8.58
N VAL A 359 -22.40 3.69 -8.45
CA VAL A 359 -23.81 3.40 -8.25
C VAL A 359 -24.15 3.40 -6.77
N GLU A 360 -23.25 2.84 -5.97
CA GLU A 360 -23.39 2.69 -4.52
C GLU A 360 -22.03 2.55 -3.88
N TYR A 361 -21.91 2.95 -2.62
CA TYR A 361 -20.68 2.78 -1.87
C TYR A 361 -20.98 2.45 -0.41
N TYR A 362 -20.11 1.64 0.21
CA TYR A 362 -20.27 1.08 1.54
C TYR A 362 -19.08 1.49 2.40
N PRO A 363 -19.25 2.46 3.32
CA PRO A 363 -18.14 2.99 4.12
C PRO A 363 -17.71 2.07 5.26
N GLU A 364 -18.57 1.10 5.66
CA GLU A 364 -18.40 0.29 6.87
C GLU A 364 -18.23 -1.22 6.59
N ILE A 365 -17.90 -1.59 5.36
CA ILE A 365 -17.73 -3.00 4.99
C ILE A 365 -16.26 -3.32 4.79
#